data_8b1ad81d99ed5e38fb60e786a2b44f6f
#
_entry.id   8b1ad81d99ed5e38fb60e786a2b44f6f
#
_cell.length_a   1.000
_cell.length_b   1.000
_cell.length_c   1.000
_cell.angle_alpha   90.00
_cell.angle_beta   90.00
_cell.angle_gamma   90.00
#
_symmetry.space_group_name_H-M   'P 1'
#
loop_
_entity.id
_entity.type
_entity.pdbx_description
1 polymer ?
#
loop_
_entity_poly.entity_id
_entity_poly.type
_entity_poly.pdbx_seq_one_letter_code
_entity_poly.pdbx_strand_id
1 'polypeptide(L)'
;MKHIYLLLFMLIPMTGMAQEGISQDTTLYVNGRKILIKENEGKIKVKLYEQSSHGDTIENDQIFEGIYTDGQTTERRTAFTVPFVKRKNHYRFDPHIAGFYMGYTRLSDGINFNTPDGLNINANKSWEIGFNLFQGSLTLSRDRQWGITTGLGWGYRSFRLSNNYAFRQIEGVTGIVPGVPDEEVYTKSRLRYFYFRIPVALEWQKRFSHSNAHGPLFFSAGLEAEIRHGAKSKAKVNGHKKNLDSGLNVHPVGINLLAQAGYGDIGVYLRYSTYSLFEHKKGPELYPYSFGLCWYW
;
A
#
# COMPACT_ATOMS: atom_id res chain seq x y z
N MET A 1 -26.86 4.49 4.31
CA MET A 1 -26.64 3.57 5.43
C MET A 1 -26.82 2.07 5.10
N LYS A 2 -27.42 1.70 3.94
CA LYS A 2 -27.61 0.28 3.57
C LYS A 2 -26.38 -0.45 3.02
N HIS A 3 -25.31 0.25 2.68
CA HIS A 3 -24.12 -0.35 2.05
C HIS A 3 -22.98 -0.69 3.03
N ILE A 4 -23.05 -0.24 4.28
CA ILE A 4 -22.03 -0.55 5.32
C ILE A 4 -22.14 -2.00 5.80
N TYR A 5 -23.35 -2.58 5.77
CA TYR A 5 -23.55 -3.96 6.22
C TYR A 5 -22.98 -5.02 5.28
N LEU A 6 -22.80 -4.69 3.99
CA LEU A 6 -22.22 -5.63 3.02
C LEU A 6 -20.72 -5.83 3.21
N LEU A 7 -20.02 -4.81 3.67
CA LEU A 7 -18.57 -4.88 3.92
C LEU A 7 -18.27 -5.62 5.23
N LEU A 8 -19.16 -5.53 6.21
CA LEU A 8 -19.02 -6.26 7.48
C LEU A 8 -19.26 -7.77 7.31
N PHE A 9 -20.08 -8.17 6.34
CA PHE A 9 -20.38 -9.59 6.08
C PHE A 9 -19.23 -10.35 5.43
N MET A 10 -18.28 -9.65 4.78
CA MET A 10 -17.05 -10.27 4.24
C MET A 10 -15.95 -10.54 5.28
N LEU A 11 -16.12 -10.06 6.51
CA LEU A 11 -15.16 -10.25 7.60
C LEU A 11 -15.56 -11.36 8.60
N ILE A 12 -16.66 -12.06 8.35
CA ILE A 12 -17.00 -13.22 9.17
C ILE A 12 -16.12 -14.37 8.72
N PRO A 13 -15.17 -14.87 9.55
CA PRO A 13 -14.44 -16.09 9.22
C PRO A 13 -15.46 -17.22 9.14
N MET A 14 -15.54 -17.87 7.98
CA MET A 14 -16.23 -19.14 7.87
C MET A 14 -15.53 -20.12 8.82
N THR A 15 -16.07 -20.30 9.99
CA THR A 15 -15.73 -21.43 10.85
C THR A 15 -16.31 -22.69 10.18
N GLY A 16 -15.54 -23.24 9.24
CA GLY A 16 -15.79 -24.57 8.73
C GLY A 16 -15.65 -25.55 9.88
N MET A 17 -16.68 -26.30 10.17
CA MET A 17 -16.61 -27.44 11.09
C MET A 17 -15.54 -28.38 10.55
N ALA A 18 -14.39 -28.40 11.18
CA ALA A 18 -13.33 -29.38 10.91
C ALA A 18 -13.82 -30.71 11.47
N GLN A 19 -14.00 -31.68 10.60
CA GLN A 19 -14.14 -33.08 10.95
C GLN A 19 -12.79 -33.52 11.53
N GLU A 20 -12.75 -34.04 12.76
CA GLU A 20 -11.54 -34.52 13.41
C GLU A 20 -11.02 -35.75 12.66
N GLY A 21 -10.11 -35.52 11.72
CA GLY A 21 -9.22 -36.55 11.18
C GLY A 21 -8.11 -36.82 12.21
N ILE A 22 -7.72 -38.05 12.40
CA ILE A 22 -6.60 -38.46 13.28
C ILE A 22 -5.33 -37.77 12.76
N SER A 23 -4.89 -36.70 13.38
CA SER A 23 -3.66 -36.02 13.04
C SER A 23 -2.51 -36.67 13.79
N GLN A 24 -1.55 -37.25 13.08
CA GLN A 24 -0.29 -37.69 13.68
C GLN A 24 0.68 -36.50 13.69
N ASP A 25 0.93 -35.94 14.87
CA ASP A 25 1.90 -34.87 15.04
C ASP A 25 3.24 -35.49 15.49
N THR A 26 4.29 -35.31 14.69
CA THR A 26 5.65 -35.76 15.01
C THR A 26 6.55 -34.57 15.28
N THR A 27 7.21 -34.54 16.41
CA THR A 27 8.19 -33.51 16.78
C THR A 27 9.60 -34.10 16.78
N LEU A 28 10.51 -33.50 16.01
CA LEU A 28 11.92 -33.88 15.93
C LEU A 28 12.80 -32.72 16.41
N TYR A 29 13.89 -33.03 17.09
CA TYR A 29 14.90 -32.05 17.47
C TYR A 29 16.22 -32.38 16.77
N VAL A 30 16.71 -31.48 15.93
CA VAL A 30 17.95 -31.64 15.17
C VAL A 30 18.78 -30.37 15.27
N ASN A 31 20.00 -30.49 15.80
CA ASN A 31 20.95 -29.35 15.92
C ASN A 31 20.35 -28.09 16.57
N GLY A 32 19.63 -28.22 17.66
CA GLY A 32 19.00 -27.11 18.37
C GLY A 32 17.77 -26.51 17.68
N ARG A 33 17.25 -27.21 16.67
CA ARG A 33 16.02 -26.81 15.96
C ARG A 33 14.90 -27.80 16.22
N LYS A 34 13.69 -27.28 16.46
CA LYS A 34 12.48 -28.07 16.59
C LYS A 34 11.77 -28.16 15.23
N ILE A 35 11.55 -29.37 14.76
CA ILE A 35 10.81 -29.64 13.52
C ILE A 35 9.48 -30.28 13.91
N LEU A 36 8.38 -29.62 13.59
CA LEU A 36 7.03 -30.15 13.79
C LEU A 36 6.46 -30.60 12.45
N ILE A 37 6.14 -31.87 12.35
CA ILE A 37 5.52 -32.46 11.17
C ILE A 37 4.08 -32.82 11.53
N LYS A 38 3.14 -32.26 10.80
CA LYS A 38 1.71 -32.55 10.94
C LYS A 38 1.20 -33.16 9.65
N GLU A 39 0.55 -34.30 9.76
CA GLU A 39 -0.13 -34.93 8.64
C GLU A 39 -1.65 -34.83 8.85
N ASN A 40 -2.34 -34.30 7.87
CA ASN A 40 -3.78 -34.22 7.84
C ASN A 40 -4.29 -34.39 6.42
N GLU A 41 -5.13 -35.40 6.18
CA GLU A 41 -5.79 -35.68 4.90
C GLU A 41 -4.84 -35.74 3.69
N GLY A 42 -3.70 -36.42 3.83
CA GLY A 42 -2.71 -36.54 2.76
C GLY A 42 -1.87 -35.29 2.51
N LYS A 43 -2.01 -34.25 3.35
CA LYS A 43 -1.18 -33.03 3.32
C LYS A 43 -0.18 -33.09 4.45
N ILE A 44 1.11 -33.04 4.13
CA ILE A 44 2.17 -32.98 5.11
C ILE A 44 2.57 -31.50 5.31
N LYS A 45 2.41 -31.03 6.53
CA LYS A 45 2.81 -29.69 6.94
C LYS A 45 4.05 -29.76 7.81
N VAL A 46 5.13 -29.16 7.38
CA VAL A 46 6.39 -29.10 8.13
C VAL A 46 6.62 -27.68 8.63
N LYS A 47 6.81 -27.55 9.93
CA LYS A 47 7.18 -26.30 10.58
C LYS A 47 8.55 -26.44 11.22
N LEU A 48 9.44 -25.48 10.98
CA LEU A 48 10.77 -25.43 11.56
C LEU A 48 10.85 -24.23 12.51
N TYR A 49 11.34 -24.48 13.72
CA TYR A 49 11.54 -23.47 14.76
C TYR A 49 13.02 -23.42 15.16
N GLU A 50 13.55 -22.25 15.40
CA GLU A 50 14.90 -22.04 15.89
C GLU A 50 14.86 -21.71 17.39
N GLN A 51 15.73 -22.33 18.15
CA GLN A 51 15.82 -22.12 19.61
C GLN A 51 16.51 -20.76 19.86
N SER A 52 15.89 -19.90 20.68
CA SER A 52 16.49 -18.65 21.10
C SER A 52 17.74 -18.90 21.97
N SER A 53 18.76 -18.07 21.81
CA SER A 53 20.04 -18.16 22.53
C SER A 53 19.94 -17.95 24.05
N HIS A 54 18.75 -17.77 24.61
CA HIS A 54 18.50 -17.53 26.03
C HIS A 54 17.88 -18.70 26.78
N GLY A 55 17.87 -19.92 26.24
CA GLY A 55 17.49 -21.12 26.98
C GLY A 55 16.02 -21.25 27.36
N ASP A 56 15.20 -20.27 27.11
CA ASP A 56 13.76 -20.32 27.31
C ASP A 56 13.08 -21.02 26.15
N THR A 57 12.29 -22.01 26.43
CA THR A 57 11.50 -22.81 25.47
C THR A 57 10.33 -22.00 24.91
N ILE A 58 10.58 -20.79 24.42
CA ILE A 58 9.55 -19.99 23.78
C ILE A 58 9.61 -20.28 22.28
N GLU A 59 8.55 -20.86 21.76
CA GLU A 59 8.29 -21.16 20.34
C GLU A 59 8.23 -19.88 19.49
N ASN A 60 9.30 -19.09 19.42
CA ASN A 60 9.17 -17.71 18.98
C ASN A 60 9.44 -17.43 17.52
N ASP A 61 10.12 -18.31 16.77
CA ASP A 61 10.34 -18.03 15.35
C ASP A 61 10.05 -19.24 14.46
N GLN A 62 8.84 -19.26 13.90
CA GLN A 62 8.53 -20.15 12.80
C GLN A 62 9.34 -19.71 11.58
N ILE A 63 10.42 -20.44 11.27
CA ILE A 63 11.32 -20.10 10.15
C ILE A 63 10.77 -20.58 8.82
N PHE A 64 10.00 -21.67 8.81
CA PHE A 64 9.54 -22.31 7.59
C PHE A 64 8.20 -23.00 7.81
N GLU A 65 7.33 -22.90 6.80
CA GLU A 65 6.13 -23.71 6.68
C GLU A 65 6.04 -24.22 5.24
N GLY A 66 6.19 -25.51 5.05
CA GLY A 66 6.02 -26.18 3.78
C GLY A 66 4.77 -27.06 3.79
N ILE A 67 3.98 -27.01 2.76
CA ILE A 67 2.83 -27.90 2.54
C ILE A 67 3.17 -28.79 1.35
N TYR A 68 3.20 -30.09 1.58
CA TYR A 68 3.38 -31.10 0.55
C TYR A 68 2.02 -31.72 0.24
N THR A 69 1.62 -31.67 -1.03
CA THR A 69 0.38 -32.29 -1.52
C THR A 69 0.68 -32.93 -2.89
N ASP A 70 0.43 -34.21 -3.03
CA ASP A 70 0.51 -34.98 -4.27
C ASP A 70 1.79 -34.75 -5.10
N GLY A 71 2.95 -34.82 -4.45
CA GLY A 71 4.25 -34.72 -5.15
C GLY A 71 4.70 -33.28 -5.43
N GLN A 72 3.93 -32.25 -5.03
CA GLN A 72 4.30 -30.85 -5.17
C GLN A 72 4.49 -30.19 -3.82
N THR A 73 5.57 -29.42 -3.68
CA THR A 73 5.86 -28.64 -2.48
C THR A 73 5.48 -27.18 -2.71
N THR A 74 4.54 -26.67 -1.95
CA THR A 74 4.18 -25.25 -1.96
C THR A 74 4.74 -24.59 -0.71
N GLU A 75 5.68 -23.68 -0.85
CA GLU A 75 6.15 -22.85 0.25
C GLU A 75 5.22 -21.64 0.43
N ARG A 76 4.55 -21.58 1.55
CA ARG A 76 3.70 -20.44 1.91
C ARG A 76 4.33 -19.68 3.06
N ARG A 77 4.75 -18.44 2.82
CA ARG A 77 5.26 -17.54 3.86
C ARG A 77 4.38 -16.31 3.94
N THR A 78 3.58 -16.24 4.98
CA THR A 78 2.84 -15.04 5.31
C THR A 78 3.55 -14.37 6.50
N ALA A 79 4.15 -13.21 6.28
CA ALA A 79 4.74 -12.43 7.35
C ALA A 79 3.88 -11.21 7.63
N PHE A 80 3.35 -11.11 8.83
CA PHE A 80 2.78 -9.88 9.34
C PHE A 80 3.90 -9.05 9.96
N THR A 81 4.09 -7.83 9.46
CA THR A 81 5.11 -6.93 9.99
C THR A 81 4.43 -5.94 10.93
N VAL A 82 4.86 -5.94 12.17
CA VAL A 82 4.45 -4.94 13.16
C VAL A 82 5.34 -3.71 12.97
N PRO A 83 4.79 -2.48 12.97
CA PRO A 83 5.58 -1.26 12.88
C PRO A 83 6.69 -1.23 13.94
N PHE A 84 7.87 -0.74 13.54
CA PHE A 84 9.04 -0.54 14.42
C PHE A 84 9.75 -1.78 14.96
N VAL A 85 9.34 -2.99 14.60
CA VAL A 85 10.02 -4.23 14.98
C VAL A 85 10.90 -4.72 13.83
N LYS A 86 12.21 -4.54 13.92
CA LYS A 86 13.19 -5.10 12.95
C LYS A 86 13.38 -6.59 13.22
N ARG A 87 12.93 -7.44 12.30
CA ARG A 87 13.29 -8.85 12.28
C ARG A 87 14.62 -9.04 11.55
N LYS A 88 15.70 -9.34 12.27
CA LYS A 88 16.97 -9.76 11.67
C LYS A 88 16.83 -11.19 11.12
N ASN A 89 16.67 -11.36 9.83
CA ASN A 89 16.71 -12.70 9.24
C ASN A 89 17.57 -12.71 7.97
N HIS A 90 18.73 -13.33 8.04
CA HIS A 90 19.83 -13.22 7.08
C HIS A 90 19.64 -13.91 5.72
N TYR A 91 18.59 -14.73 5.58
CA TYR A 91 18.38 -15.58 4.40
C TYR A 91 16.95 -15.50 3.81
N ARG A 92 16.21 -14.45 4.07
CA ARG A 92 14.82 -14.30 3.64
C ARG A 92 14.67 -13.22 2.57
N PHE A 93 13.70 -13.41 1.65
CA PHE A 93 13.18 -12.32 0.82
C PHE A 93 12.59 -11.24 1.75
N ASP A 94 13.00 -9.99 1.57
CA ASP A 94 12.69 -8.86 2.46
C ASP A 94 11.77 -7.89 1.70
N PRO A 95 10.43 -8.00 1.84
CA PRO A 95 9.51 -7.20 1.05
C PRO A 95 9.53 -5.73 1.46
N HIS A 96 9.54 -4.81 0.47
CA HIS A 96 9.58 -3.38 0.70
C HIS A 96 8.22 -2.73 0.44
N ILE A 97 7.23 -3.04 1.30
CA ILE A 97 5.88 -2.47 1.26
C ILE A 97 5.52 -1.76 2.56
N ALA A 98 5.74 -2.43 3.74
CA ALA A 98 5.45 -1.83 5.02
C ALA A 98 6.39 -0.66 5.30
N GLY A 99 5.82 0.50 5.58
CA GLY A 99 6.63 1.69 5.76
C GLY A 99 5.84 2.98 5.69
N PHE A 100 6.57 4.06 5.79
CA PHE A 100 6.07 5.41 5.63
C PHE A 100 6.50 5.96 4.27
N TYR A 101 5.64 6.74 3.63
CA TYR A 101 5.98 7.43 2.39
C TYR A 101 5.50 8.88 2.42
N MET A 102 6.26 9.73 1.76
CA MET A 102 5.94 11.14 1.58
C MET A 102 6.48 11.62 0.22
N GLY A 103 5.68 12.42 -0.47
CA GLY A 103 6.11 12.94 -1.76
C GLY A 103 5.25 14.07 -2.29
N TYR A 104 5.62 14.49 -3.48
CA TYR A 104 4.86 15.46 -4.26
C TYR A 104 3.82 14.74 -5.10
N THR A 105 2.67 15.39 -5.27
CA THR A 105 1.59 14.89 -6.11
C THR A 105 1.14 15.96 -7.09
N ARG A 106 0.72 15.53 -8.29
CA ARG A 106 0.24 16.41 -9.34
C ARG A 106 -0.96 15.81 -10.05
N LEU A 107 -1.63 16.60 -10.87
CA LEU A 107 -2.67 16.16 -11.79
C LEU A 107 -2.19 16.41 -13.21
N SER A 108 -2.41 15.45 -14.09
CA SER A 108 -2.12 15.56 -15.52
C SER A 108 -3.39 15.31 -16.35
N ASP A 109 -3.36 15.73 -17.61
CA ASP A 109 -4.41 15.45 -18.60
C ASP A 109 -4.24 14.08 -19.29
N GLY A 110 -3.24 13.31 -18.88
CA GLY A 110 -2.93 12.00 -19.43
C GLY A 110 -1.45 11.63 -19.28
N ILE A 111 -0.99 10.73 -20.11
CA ILE A 111 0.38 10.15 -20.06
C ILE A 111 1.48 11.19 -20.31
N ASN A 112 1.17 12.31 -20.96
CA ASN A 112 2.15 13.35 -21.26
C ASN A 112 2.61 14.15 -20.05
N PHE A 113 2.04 13.91 -18.86
CA PHE A 113 2.35 14.61 -17.61
C PHE A 113 2.18 16.13 -17.67
N ASN A 114 1.47 16.64 -18.68
CA ASN A 114 1.16 18.05 -18.78
C ASN A 114 0.10 18.44 -17.75
N THR A 115 0.22 19.64 -17.22
CA THR A 115 -0.87 20.23 -16.45
C THR A 115 -1.86 20.83 -17.44
N PRO A 116 -3.15 20.46 -17.41
CA PRO A 116 -4.15 20.99 -18.32
C PRO A 116 -4.21 22.52 -18.28
N ASP A 117 -4.51 23.13 -19.43
CA ASP A 117 -4.70 24.57 -19.53
C ASP A 117 -5.76 25.06 -18.55
N GLY A 118 -5.46 26.11 -17.82
CA GLY A 118 -6.32 26.64 -16.74
C GLY A 118 -6.15 25.98 -15.37
N LEU A 119 -5.41 24.89 -15.26
CA LEU A 119 -5.09 24.22 -14.01
C LEU A 119 -3.70 24.66 -13.52
N ASN A 120 -3.62 25.84 -12.95
CA ASN A 120 -2.40 26.27 -12.28
C ASN A 120 -2.27 25.56 -10.92
N ILE A 121 -1.90 24.28 -10.94
CA ILE A 121 -1.61 23.55 -9.71
C ILE A 121 -0.24 24.00 -9.19
N ASN A 122 -0.21 24.50 -7.97
CA ASN A 122 1.04 24.83 -7.31
C ASN A 122 1.74 23.52 -6.90
N ALA A 123 2.57 23.00 -7.81
CA ALA A 123 3.25 21.73 -7.69
C ALA A 123 4.05 21.59 -6.39
N ASN A 124 4.70 22.68 -5.96
CA ASN A 124 5.54 22.67 -4.76
C ASN A 124 4.74 22.63 -3.45
N LYS A 125 3.41 22.77 -3.52
CA LYS A 125 2.52 22.76 -2.35
C LYS A 125 1.48 21.64 -2.41
N SER A 126 1.55 20.79 -3.42
CA SER A 126 0.73 19.59 -3.56
C SER A 126 1.55 18.39 -3.11
N TRP A 127 1.05 17.67 -2.12
CA TRP A 127 1.80 16.59 -1.46
C TRP A 127 0.90 15.44 -1.05
N GLU A 128 1.51 14.31 -0.88
CA GLU A 128 0.89 13.14 -0.27
C GLU A 128 1.77 12.58 0.85
N ILE A 129 1.13 11.90 1.78
CA ILE A 129 1.76 11.20 2.89
C ILE A 129 0.93 9.97 3.21
N GLY A 130 1.56 8.93 3.65
CA GLY A 130 0.84 7.75 4.12
C GLY A 130 1.78 6.70 4.68
N PHE A 131 1.17 5.62 5.09
CA PHE A 131 1.87 4.47 5.67
C PHE A 131 1.21 3.17 5.24
N ASN A 132 2.01 2.11 5.19
CA ASN A 132 1.55 0.75 5.03
C ASN A 132 1.83 0.00 6.34
N LEU A 133 0.78 -0.55 6.93
CA LEU A 133 0.87 -1.27 8.21
C LEU A 133 1.19 -2.75 8.01
N PHE A 134 0.58 -3.33 6.99
CA PHE A 134 0.69 -4.76 6.74
C PHE A 134 1.40 -4.99 5.41
N GLN A 135 2.20 -6.05 5.38
CA GLN A 135 2.79 -6.56 4.16
C GLN A 135 2.74 -8.07 4.11
N GLY A 136 2.61 -8.60 2.91
CA GLY A 136 2.73 -10.00 2.59
C GLY A 136 3.69 -10.18 1.42
N SER A 137 4.36 -11.31 1.35
CA SER A 137 5.22 -11.62 0.23
C SER A 137 5.16 -13.10 -0.14
N LEU A 138 5.28 -13.38 -1.42
CA LEU A 138 5.45 -14.70 -1.99
C LEU A 138 6.78 -14.74 -2.75
N THR A 139 7.73 -15.53 -2.27
CA THR A 139 9.01 -15.72 -2.98
C THR A 139 8.80 -16.58 -4.21
N LEU A 140 9.24 -16.10 -5.37
CA LEU A 140 9.09 -16.79 -6.66
C LEU A 140 10.33 -17.58 -7.07
N SER A 141 11.52 -17.10 -6.69
CA SER A 141 12.77 -17.69 -7.14
C SER A 141 13.51 -18.44 -6.02
N ARG A 142 14.24 -19.50 -6.39
CA ARG A 142 15.06 -20.29 -5.44
C ARG A 142 16.20 -19.47 -4.81
N ASP A 143 16.76 -18.53 -5.56
CA ASP A 143 17.80 -17.61 -5.10
C ASP A 143 17.23 -16.47 -4.25
N ARG A 144 15.89 -16.43 -4.09
CA ARG A 144 15.15 -15.43 -3.28
C ARG A 144 15.34 -14.00 -3.74
N GLN A 145 15.69 -13.80 -5.01
CA GLN A 145 15.82 -12.47 -5.58
C GLN A 145 14.48 -11.93 -6.09
N TRP A 146 13.56 -12.80 -6.48
CA TRP A 146 12.26 -12.41 -7.02
C TRP A 146 11.12 -12.80 -6.09
N GLY A 147 10.17 -11.90 -5.91
CA GLY A 147 8.94 -12.15 -5.15
C GLY A 147 7.80 -11.25 -5.56
N ILE A 148 6.59 -11.66 -5.23
CA ILE A 148 5.40 -10.81 -5.27
C ILE A 148 5.22 -10.25 -3.88
N THR A 149 5.01 -8.94 -3.81
CA THR A 149 4.74 -8.21 -2.56
C THR A 149 3.37 -7.58 -2.59
N THR A 150 2.69 -7.57 -1.45
CA THR A 150 1.39 -6.92 -1.27
C THR A 150 1.30 -6.31 0.11
N GLY A 151 0.31 -5.45 0.31
CA GLY A 151 0.13 -4.80 1.60
C GLY A 151 -1.20 -4.09 1.75
N LEU A 152 -1.40 -3.52 2.92
CA LEU A 152 -2.52 -2.64 3.21
C LEU A 152 -1.99 -1.37 3.87
N GLY A 153 -2.37 -0.24 3.32
CA GLY A 153 -1.96 1.07 3.83
C GLY A 153 -3.08 2.09 3.78
N TRP A 154 -2.76 3.25 4.31
CA TRP A 154 -3.62 4.41 4.31
C TRP A 154 -2.82 5.65 3.95
N GLY A 155 -3.43 6.59 3.25
CA GLY A 155 -2.78 7.81 2.84
C GLY A 155 -3.71 9.02 2.78
N TYR A 156 -3.08 10.15 2.67
CA TYR A 156 -3.69 11.45 2.49
C TYR A 156 -3.04 12.16 1.32
N ARG A 157 -3.84 12.73 0.43
CA ARG A 157 -3.38 13.47 -0.74
C ARG A 157 -4.02 14.86 -0.77
N SER A 158 -3.23 15.87 -1.13
CA SER A 158 -3.67 17.26 -1.18
C SER A 158 -3.12 17.95 -2.42
N PHE A 159 -3.99 18.33 -3.32
CA PHE A 159 -3.69 19.15 -4.51
C PHE A 159 -3.98 20.61 -4.21
N ARG A 160 -3.00 21.45 -4.39
CA ARG A 160 -3.16 22.88 -4.19
C ARG A 160 -3.27 23.60 -5.52
N LEU A 161 -4.36 24.36 -5.69
CA LEU A 161 -4.53 25.27 -6.79
C LEU A 161 -3.82 26.59 -6.51
N SER A 162 -3.40 27.27 -7.56
CA SER A 162 -2.91 28.65 -7.53
C SER A 162 -3.92 29.60 -8.21
N ASN A 163 -3.69 30.88 -8.06
CA ASN A 163 -4.34 31.93 -8.86
C ASN A 163 -5.87 32.05 -8.73
N ASN A 164 -6.40 32.08 -7.53
CA ASN A 164 -7.82 32.38 -7.29
C ASN A 164 -8.79 31.39 -7.96
N TYR A 165 -8.45 30.09 -7.96
CA TYR A 165 -9.33 29.01 -8.44
C TYR A 165 -9.65 28.03 -7.31
N ALA A 166 -10.82 27.38 -7.36
CA ALA A 166 -11.22 26.34 -6.46
C ALA A 166 -11.97 25.22 -7.19
N PHE A 167 -11.89 23.99 -6.66
CA PHE A 167 -12.78 22.92 -7.07
C PHE A 167 -14.15 23.13 -6.42
N ARG A 168 -15.19 23.23 -7.25
CA ARG A 168 -16.58 23.35 -6.79
C ARG A 168 -17.51 22.45 -7.61
N GLN A 169 -18.58 22.03 -6.97
CA GLN A 169 -19.66 21.32 -7.67
C GLN A 169 -20.73 22.33 -8.07
N ILE A 170 -21.02 22.42 -9.36
CA ILE A 170 -22.08 23.25 -9.93
C ILE A 170 -22.99 22.31 -10.71
N GLU A 171 -24.28 22.32 -10.42
CA GLU A 171 -25.29 21.48 -11.09
C GLU A 171 -24.91 19.98 -11.14
N GLY A 172 -24.31 19.48 -10.06
CA GLY A 172 -23.89 18.07 -9.96
C GLY A 172 -22.57 17.73 -10.65
N VAL A 173 -21.90 18.68 -11.31
CA VAL A 173 -20.62 18.50 -11.99
C VAL A 173 -19.50 19.22 -11.25
N THR A 174 -18.41 18.56 -10.98
CA THR A 174 -17.23 19.17 -10.37
C THR A 174 -16.45 19.94 -11.41
N GLY A 175 -16.22 21.21 -11.16
CA GLY A 175 -15.45 22.10 -12.02
C GLY A 175 -14.35 22.84 -11.27
N ILE A 176 -13.47 23.48 -12.02
CA ILE A 176 -12.50 24.43 -11.50
C ILE A 176 -13.04 25.83 -11.77
N VAL A 177 -13.40 26.51 -10.69
CA VAL A 177 -14.13 27.78 -10.74
C VAL A 177 -13.22 28.89 -10.30
N PRO A 178 -13.13 30.00 -11.07
CA PRO A 178 -12.44 31.19 -10.63
C PRO A 178 -13.23 31.87 -9.48
N GLY A 179 -12.54 32.48 -8.55
CA GLY A 179 -13.15 33.36 -7.57
C GLY A 179 -13.57 34.67 -8.21
N VAL A 180 -14.65 35.26 -7.70
CA VAL A 180 -15.14 36.56 -8.13
C VAL A 180 -14.32 37.68 -7.47
N PRO A 181 -13.67 38.55 -8.23
CA PRO A 181 -12.93 39.68 -7.67
C PRO A 181 -13.83 40.49 -6.73
N ASP A 182 -13.25 40.89 -5.60
CA ASP A 182 -13.89 41.71 -4.54
C ASP A 182 -15.05 41.04 -3.76
N GLU A 183 -15.63 39.93 -4.28
CA GLU A 183 -16.70 39.20 -3.59
C GLU A 183 -16.20 37.90 -2.98
N GLU A 184 -15.61 37.02 -3.75
CA GLU A 184 -15.14 35.70 -3.31
C GLU A 184 -13.73 35.40 -3.83
N VAL A 185 -12.70 35.88 -3.14
CA VAL A 185 -11.31 35.65 -3.53
C VAL A 185 -10.76 34.41 -2.86
N TYR A 186 -10.37 33.41 -3.65
CA TYR A 186 -9.79 32.16 -3.18
C TYR A 186 -8.28 32.30 -2.97
N THR A 187 -7.85 32.14 -1.73
CA THR A 187 -6.43 31.96 -1.41
C THR A 187 -6.21 30.61 -0.75
N LYS A 188 -5.07 29.97 -1.01
CA LYS A 188 -4.76 28.65 -0.44
C LYS A 188 -5.82 27.58 -0.74
N SER A 189 -6.44 27.60 -1.91
CA SER A 189 -7.38 26.58 -2.32
C SER A 189 -6.72 25.22 -2.51
N ARG A 190 -7.39 24.16 -2.08
CA ARG A 190 -6.90 22.78 -2.19
C ARG A 190 -8.05 21.78 -2.28
N LEU A 191 -7.89 20.77 -3.13
CA LEU A 191 -8.62 19.53 -3.09
C LEU A 191 -7.84 18.54 -2.25
N ARG A 192 -8.50 17.86 -1.32
CA ARG A 192 -7.88 16.84 -0.49
C ARG A 192 -8.80 15.64 -0.31
N TYR A 193 -8.21 14.45 -0.16
CA TYR A 193 -8.92 13.23 0.19
C TYR A 193 -7.99 12.28 0.92
N PHE A 194 -8.60 11.28 1.57
CA PHE A 194 -7.94 10.15 2.16
C PHE A 194 -8.15 8.91 1.29
N TYR A 195 -7.28 7.93 1.42
CA TYR A 195 -7.40 6.69 0.66
C TYR A 195 -6.80 5.50 1.42
N PHE A 196 -7.44 4.35 1.28
CA PHE A 196 -6.83 3.07 1.56
C PHE A 196 -6.14 2.58 0.30
N ARG A 197 -5.01 1.88 0.45
CA ARG A 197 -4.24 1.36 -0.67
C ARG A 197 -3.90 -0.11 -0.48
N ILE A 198 -3.97 -0.86 -1.57
CA ILE A 198 -3.62 -2.28 -1.64
C ILE A 198 -2.68 -2.45 -2.83
N PRO A 199 -1.36 -2.35 -2.64
CA PRO A 199 -0.38 -2.60 -3.67
C PRO A 199 -0.21 -4.10 -3.92
N VAL A 200 0.05 -4.47 -5.17
CA VAL A 200 0.53 -5.78 -5.60
C VAL A 200 1.65 -5.54 -6.60
N ALA A 201 2.87 -5.90 -6.25
CA ALA A 201 4.04 -5.62 -7.07
C ALA A 201 4.95 -6.84 -7.20
N LEU A 202 5.57 -6.97 -8.36
CA LEU A 202 6.71 -7.85 -8.57
C LEU A 202 7.96 -7.10 -8.10
N GLU A 203 8.71 -7.71 -7.20
CA GLU A 203 9.91 -7.13 -6.63
C GLU A 203 11.11 -8.00 -6.92
N TRP A 204 12.18 -7.37 -7.38
CA TRP A 204 13.51 -7.94 -7.48
C TRP A 204 14.44 -7.30 -6.46
N GLN A 205 15.26 -8.12 -5.80
CA GLN A 205 16.23 -7.65 -4.82
C GLN A 205 17.56 -8.37 -4.93
N LYS A 206 18.65 -7.64 -4.64
CA LYS A 206 20.01 -8.18 -4.64
C LYS A 206 20.80 -7.66 -3.45
N ARG A 207 21.43 -8.57 -2.73
CA ARG A 207 22.38 -8.24 -1.65
C ARG A 207 23.81 -8.28 -2.18
N PHE A 208 24.55 -7.22 -1.98
CA PHE A 208 25.93 -7.09 -2.47
C PHE A 208 26.98 -7.50 -1.44
N SER A 209 26.62 -7.66 -0.18
CA SER A 209 27.55 -8.00 0.90
C SER A 209 26.98 -9.10 1.78
N HIS A 210 27.88 -9.96 2.29
CA HIS A 210 27.55 -10.92 3.33
C HIS A 210 27.31 -10.22 4.69
N SER A 211 27.76 -8.99 4.84
CA SER A 211 27.45 -8.16 6.00
C SER A 211 26.04 -7.62 5.89
N ASN A 212 25.14 -8.11 6.71
CA ASN A 212 23.73 -7.81 6.71
C ASN A 212 23.36 -6.42 7.24
N ALA A 213 24.31 -5.49 7.28
CA ALA A 213 24.13 -4.21 7.93
C ALA A 213 23.21 -3.25 7.17
N HIS A 214 23.05 -3.40 5.85
CA HIS A 214 22.48 -2.35 5.00
C HIS A 214 21.27 -2.78 4.14
N GLY A 215 20.80 -4.03 4.24
CA GLY A 215 19.68 -4.52 3.43
C GLY A 215 20.01 -4.74 1.93
N PRO A 216 19.02 -5.14 1.12
CA PRO A 216 19.19 -5.35 -0.32
C PRO A 216 19.02 -4.06 -1.13
N LEU A 217 19.60 -4.01 -2.33
CA LEU A 217 19.11 -3.18 -3.42
C LEU A 217 17.83 -3.82 -3.93
N PHE A 218 16.79 -3.04 -4.17
CA PHE A 218 15.53 -3.56 -4.69
C PHE A 218 14.92 -2.66 -5.76
N PHE A 219 14.16 -3.30 -6.64
CA PHE A 219 13.28 -2.67 -7.62
C PHE A 219 11.94 -3.39 -7.59
N SER A 220 10.86 -2.66 -7.54
CA SER A 220 9.52 -3.23 -7.62
C SER A 220 8.65 -2.45 -8.60
N ALA A 221 7.77 -3.18 -9.30
CA ALA A 221 6.78 -2.60 -10.19
C ALA A 221 5.47 -3.41 -10.12
N GLY A 222 4.34 -2.73 -10.18
CA GLY A 222 3.06 -3.39 -10.08
C GLY A 222 1.86 -2.45 -10.13
N LEU A 223 0.75 -2.95 -9.61
CA LEU A 223 -0.51 -2.24 -9.53
C LEU A 223 -0.85 -1.93 -8.07
N GLU A 224 -1.58 -0.87 -7.87
CA GLU A 224 -2.11 -0.49 -6.57
C GLU A 224 -3.58 -0.10 -6.71
N ALA A 225 -4.45 -0.79 -5.98
CA ALA A 225 -5.82 -0.36 -5.80
C ALA A 225 -5.88 0.74 -4.73
N GLU A 226 -6.62 1.80 -5.02
CA GLU A 226 -6.83 2.95 -4.15
C GLU A 226 -8.33 3.14 -3.90
N ILE A 227 -8.76 3.10 -2.63
CA ILE A 227 -10.15 3.36 -2.23
C ILE A 227 -10.19 4.73 -1.59
N ARG A 228 -10.75 5.70 -2.29
CA ARG A 228 -10.77 7.12 -1.93
C ARG A 228 -11.99 7.47 -1.09
N HIS A 229 -11.78 8.32 -0.09
CA HIS A 229 -12.86 8.78 0.77
C HIS A 229 -12.59 10.18 1.35
N GLY A 230 -13.64 10.83 1.80
CA GLY A 230 -13.56 12.12 2.47
C GLY A 230 -13.03 13.26 1.61
N ALA A 231 -13.30 13.24 0.30
CA ALA A 231 -12.92 14.30 -0.63
C ALA A 231 -13.56 15.64 -0.23
N LYS A 232 -12.75 16.70 -0.15
CA LYS A 232 -13.18 18.05 0.22
C LYS A 232 -12.39 19.11 -0.51
N SER A 233 -13.10 20.13 -1.00
CA SER A 233 -12.50 21.37 -1.45
C SER A 233 -12.46 22.36 -0.30
N LYS A 234 -11.30 22.92 -0.02
CA LYS A 234 -11.09 23.93 1.02
C LYS A 234 -10.30 25.10 0.48
N ALA A 235 -10.70 26.31 0.84
CA ALA A 235 -9.94 27.52 0.53
C ALA A 235 -9.94 28.49 1.71
N LYS A 236 -9.09 29.49 1.63
CA LYS A 236 -9.31 30.74 2.36
C LYS A 236 -10.12 31.67 1.41
N VAL A 237 -11.31 32.05 1.86
CA VAL A 237 -12.16 33.02 1.19
C VAL A 237 -12.04 34.31 1.96
N ASN A 238 -11.59 35.36 1.31
CA ASN A 238 -11.38 36.68 1.95
C ASN A 238 -10.61 36.59 3.28
N GLY A 239 -9.55 35.76 3.32
CA GLY A 239 -8.73 35.53 4.51
C GLY A 239 -9.21 34.46 5.50
N HIS A 240 -10.47 34.05 5.46
CA HIS A 240 -11.06 33.07 6.38
C HIS A 240 -11.07 31.65 5.79
N LYS A 241 -10.70 30.64 6.59
CA LYS A 241 -10.74 29.24 6.18
C LYS A 241 -12.19 28.77 6.00
N LYS A 242 -12.55 28.29 4.81
CA LYS A 242 -13.88 27.79 4.47
C LYS A 242 -13.80 26.41 3.80
N ASN A 243 -14.71 25.53 4.14
CA ASN A 243 -14.95 24.31 3.39
C ASN A 243 -15.89 24.69 2.24
N LEU A 244 -15.43 24.61 1.00
CA LEU A 244 -16.23 25.07 -0.15
C LEU A 244 -17.22 23.98 -0.55
N ASP A 245 -16.71 22.74 -0.68
CA ASP A 245 -17.50 21.59 -1.12
C ASP A 245 -17.00 20.30 -0.51
N SER A 246 -17.94 19.37 -0.25
CA SER A 246 -17.66 18.01 0.21
C SER A 246 -18.29 16.93 -0.68
N GLY A 247 -19.11 17.32 -1.63
CA GLY A 247 -19.81 16.44 -2.57
C GLY A 247 -19.15 16.34 -3.94
N LEU A 248 -17.84 16.56 -4.02
CA LEU A 248 -17.08 16.43 -5.26
C LEU A 248 -17.19 15.01 -5.81
N ASN A 249 -17.39 14.87 -7.11
CA ASN A 249 -17.55 13.60 -7.81
C ASN A 249 -16.18 12.88 -7.97
N VAL A 250 -15.45 12.72 -6.89
CA VAL A 250 -14.19 11.98 -6.90
C VAL A 250 -14.50 10.49 -7.02
N HIS A 251 -13.92 9.84 -8.04
CA HIS A 251 -14.11 8.42 -8.26
C HIS A 251 -13.65 7.63 -7.02
N PRO A 252 -14.53 6.80 -6.42
CA PRO A 252 -14.24 6.15 -5.14
C PRO A 252 -13.13 5.10 -5.23
N VAL A 253 -12.91 4.51 -6.40
CA VAL A 253 -11.88 3.52 -6.64
C VAL A 253 -10.93 4.01 -7.73
N GLY A 254 -9.63 3.85 -7.51
CA GLY A 254 -8.59 4.09 -8.51
C GLY A 254 -7.66 2.89 -8.62
N ILE A 255 -7.05 2.73 -9.78
CA ILE A 255 -5.94 1.80 -10.00
C ILE A 255 -4.74 2.62 -10.42
N ASN A 256 -3.63 2.43 -9.73
CA ASN A 256 -2.38 3.11 -9.99
C ASN A 256 -1.34 2.12 -10.52
N LEU A 257 -0.51 2.56 -11.43
CA LEU A 257 0.80 1.97 -11.69
C LEU A 257 1.73 2.40 -10.56
N LEU A 258 2.45 1.47 -9.98
CA LEU A 258 3.42 1.69 -8.91
C LEU A 258 4.79 1.20 -9.36
N ALA A 259 5.80 2.04 -9.19
CA ALA A 259 7.20 1.66 -9.32
C ALA A 259 7.97 2.15 -8.09
N GLN A 260 8.86 1.32 -7.58
CA GLN A 260 9.69 1.64 -6.42
C GLN A 260 11.11 1.14 -6.65
N ALA A 261 12.08 1.86 -6.10
CA ALA A 261 13.48 1.47 -6.10
C ALA A 261 14.15 1.97 -4.83
N GLY A 262 15.09 1.21 -4.29
CA GLY A 262 15.78 1.66 -3.09
C GLY A 262 16.88 0.71 -2.63
N TYR A 263 17.44 1.07 -1.49
CA TYR A 263 18.50 0.31 -0.84
C TYR A 263 18.24 0.22 0.65
N GLY A 264 18.14 -0.99 1.17
CA GLY A 264 17.78 -1.23 2.56
C GLY A 264 16.42 -0.63 2.93
N ASP A 265 16.40 0.16 3.97
CA ASP A 265 15.16 0.74 4.53
C ASP A 265 14.67 2.00 3.79
N ILE A 266 15.40 2.50 2.76
CA ILE A 266 15.08 3.77 2.09
C ILE A 266 14.89 3.54 0.59
N GLY A 267 13.85 4.15 0.04
CA GLY A 267 13.58 4.10 -1.38
C GLY A 267 12.89 5.34 -1.92
N VAL A 268 12.71 5.33 -3.23
CA VAL A 268 11.91 6.28 -3.98
C VAL A 268 10.73 5.54 -4.59
N TYR A 269 9.64 6.24 -4.80
CA TYR A 269 8.48 5.71 -5.49
C TYR A 269 7.97 6.66 -6.57
N LEU A 270 7.37 6.06 -7.57
CA LEU A 270 6.56 6.72 -8.60
C LEU A 270 5.20 6.02 -8.64
N ARG A 271 4.15 6.81 -8.69
CA ARG A 271 2.77 6.35 -8.79
C ARG A 271 2.03 7.14 -9.85
N TYR A 272 1.28 6.47 -10.71
CA TYR A 272 0.46 7.06 -11.74
C TYR A 272 -0.93 6.42 -11.77
N SER A 273 -1.98 7.23 -11.66
CA SER A 273 -3.35 6.74 -11.70
C SER A 273 -3.77 6.46 -13.14
N THR A 274 -4.25 5.25 -13.42
CA THR A 274 -4.76 4.85 -14.74
C THR A 274 -6.21 5.28 -14.96
N TYR A 275 -6.89 5.71 -13.90
CA TYR A 275 -8.25 6.24 -13.92
C TYR A 275 -8.26 7.72 -13.58
N SER A 276 -9.17 8.47 -14.20
CA SER A 276 -9.43 9.85 -13.83
C SER A 276 -9.80 9.98 -12.36
N LEU A 277 -9.41 11.10 -11.78
CA LEU A 277 -9.74 11.43 -10.38
C LEU A 277 -11.24 11.58 -10.17
N PHE A 278 -11.96 12.11 -11.17
CA PHE A 278 -13.39 12.35 -11.12
C PHE A 278 -14.16 11.30 -11.92
N GLU A 279 -15.40 11.09 -11.54
CA GLU A 279 -16.33 10.22 -12.26
C GLU A 279 -16.56 10.74 -13.69
N HIS A 280 -16.75 9.82 -14.62
CA HIS A 280 -16.94 10.15 -16.03
C HIS A 280 -18.10 11.15 -16.23
N LYS A 281 -17.86 12.20 -16.99
CA LYS A 281 -18.79 13.31 -17.26
C LYS A 281 -19.24 14.11 -16.02
N LYS A 282 -18.68 13.86 -14.84
CA LYS A 282 -19.00 14.60 -13.61
C LYS A 282 -17.83 15.44 -13.09
N GLY A 283 -16.80 15.60 -13.87
CA GLY A 283 -15.64 16.43 -13.56
C GLY A 283 -14.60 16.42 -14.66
N PRO A 284 -13.53 17.22 -14.53
CA PRO A 284 -12.46 17.26 -15.51
C PRO A 284 -11.69 15.93 -15.53
N GLU A 285 -11.24 15.49 -16.69
CA GLU A 285 -10.41 14.30 -16.83
C GLU A 285 -8.98 14.60 -16.36
N LEU A 286 -8.70 14.23 -15.12
CA LEU A 286 -7.43 14.49 -14.44
C LEU A 286 -6.90 13.22 -13.81
N TYR A 287 -5.64 12.91 -14.09
CA TYR A 287 -4.95 11.71 -13.64
C TYR A 287 -3.91 12.07 -12.57
N PRO A 288 -4.12 11.66 -11.32
CA PRO A 288 -3.14 11.85 -10.25
C PRO A 288 -1.83 11.11 -10.55
N TYR A 289 -0.71 11.76 -10.33
CA TYR A 289 0.58 11.11 -10.25
C TYR A 289 1.40 11.67 -9.09
N SER A 290 2.26 10.85 -8.53
CA SER A 290 3.03 11.19 -7.34
C SER A 290 4.41 10.57 -7.39
N PHE A 291 5.38 11.24 -6.80
CA PHE A 291 6.73 10.74 -6.61
C PHE A 291 7.29 11.23 -5.28
N GLY A 292 8.10 10.42 -4.64
CA GLY A 292 8.63 10.77 -3.33
C GLY A 292 9.53 9.71 -2.74
N LEU A 293 9.69 9.82 -1.44
CA LEU A 293 10.54 8.95 -0.64
C LEU A 293 9.70 7.96 0.16
N CYS A 294 10.24 6.77 0.35
CA CYS A 294 9.72 5.76 1.25
C CYS A 294 10.77 5.41 2.30
N TRP A 295 10.29 5.10 3.48
CA TRP A 295 11.07 4.50 4.54
C TRP A 295 10.36 3.23 4.97
N TYR A 296 11.05 2.08 4.81
CA TYR A 296 10.54 0.75 5.11
C TYR A 296 11.02 0.27 6.48
N TRP A 297 10.25 -0.64 7.11
CA TRP A 297 10.63 -1.28 8.37
C TRP A 297 10.41 -2.79 8.39
#